data_6fc984b8cfcca159eb26fe43b913ee1a
#
_entry.id   6fc984b8cfcca159eb26fe43b913ee1a
#
_cell.length_a   1.000
_cell.length_b   1.000
_cell.length_c   1.000
_cell.angle_alpha   90.00
_cell.angle_beta   90.00
_cell.angle_gamma   90.00
#
_symmetry.space_group_name_H-M   'P 1'
#
loop_
_entity.id
_entity.type
_entity.pdbx_description
1 polymer ?
#
loop_
_entity_poly.entity_id
_entity_poly.type
_entity_poly.pdbx_seq_one_letter_code
_entity_poly.pdbx_strand_id
1 'polypeptide(L)'
;MEDAFNSQYPSIEHLRKRARQRMPGFAFDYLEGGCFSEVNLRRNTEEIREIKLKPWYLKDFKGAEQKTELFGQTYDSPFGVSPIGLQGLSLIHI
;
A
#
# COMPACT_ATOMS: atom_id res chain seq x y z
N MET A 1 -10.79 17.01 11.10
CA MET A 1 -10.28 15.78 10.47
C MET A 1 -10.15 16.08 8.99
N GLU A 2 -8.92 16.39 8.56
CA GLU A 2 -8.68 16.61 7.13
C GLU A 2 -9.07 15.35 6.38
N ASP A 3 -9.81 15.51 5.29
CA ASP A 3 -10.23 14.39 4.45
C ASP A 3 -8.99 13.63 3.96
N ALA A 4 -8.80 12.43 4.48
CA ALA A 4 -7.74 11.54 4.01
C ALA A 4 -7.96 11.07 2.56
N PHE A 5 -9.09 11.47 1.95
CA PHE A 5 -9.43 11.14 0.59
C PHE A 5 -8.89 12.18 -0.39
N ASN A 6 -7.98 11.77 -1.25
CA ASN A 6 -7.48 12.61 -2.33
C ASN A 6 -8.32 12.40 -3.59
N SER A 7 -9.18 13.36 -3.91
CA SER A 7 -10.05 13.30 -5.09
C SER A 7 -9.30 13.22 -6.42
N GLN A 8 -8.06 13.72 -6.46
CA GLN A 8 -7.20 13.65 -7.65
C GLN A 8 -6.66 12.23 -7.88
N TYR A 9 -6.46 11.48 -6.81
CA TYR A 9 -5.93 10.12 -6.85
C TYR A 9 -6.79 9.19 -5.99
N PRO A 10 -8.01 8.86 -6.44
CA PRO A 10 -8.98 8.13 -5.64
C PRO A 10 -8.62 6.64 -5.41
N SER A 11 -7.63 6.13 -6.13
CA SER A 11 -7.18 4.76 -5.96
C SER A 11 -5.68 4.61 -6.25
N ILE A 12 -5.10 3.50 -5.79
CA ILE A 12 -3.72 3.10 -6.08
C ILE A 12 -3.45 3.06 -7.59
N GLU A 13 -4.41 2.64 -8.40
CA GLU A 13 -4.27 2.59 -9.85
C GLU A 13 -4.07 3.99 -10.48
N HIS A 14 -4.68 5.01 -9.92
CA HIS A 14 -4.46 6.40 -10.35
C HIS A 14 -3.04 6.86 -10.01
N LEU A 15 -2.55 6.53 -8.82
CA LEU A 15 -1.17 6.80 -8.43
C LEU A 15 -0.17 6.06 -9.32
N ARG A 16 -0.43 4.79 -9.64
CA ARG A 16 0.40 3.99 -10.54
C ARG A 16 0.50 4.60 -11.93
N LYS A 17 -0.62 5.02 -12.52
CA LYS A 17 -0.64 5.72 -13.81
C LYS A 17 0.17 7.01 -13.77
N ARG A 18 0.03 7.76 -12.69
CA ARG A 18 0.78 9.01 -12.52
C ARG A 18 2.27 8.76 -12.35
N ALA A 19 2.66 7.76 -11.57
CA ALA A 19 4.05 7.36 -11.43
C ALA A 19 4.68 6.98 -12.78
N ARG A 20 3.99 6.18 -13.59
CA ARG A 20 4.45 5.80 -14.92
C ARG A 20 4.71 7.00 -15.85
N GLN A 21 3.94 8.07 -15.70
CA GLN A 21 4.12 9.29 -16.51
C GLN A 21 5.28 10.17 -16.03
N ARG A 22 5.64 10.09 -14.76
CA ARG A 22 6.63 10.96 -14.13
C ARG A 22 8.00 10.34 -13.95
N MET A 23 8.05 9.02 -13.81
CA MET A 23 9.29 8.29 -13.57
C MET A 23 9.95 7.91 -14.89
N PRO A 24 11.28 7.85 -14.94
CA PRO A 24 11.99 7.20 -16.04
C PRO A 24 11.53 5.75 -16.21
N GLY A 25 11.45 5.24 -17.45
CA GLY A 25 10.95 3.91 -17.75
C GLY A 25 11.66 2.81 -16.95
N PHE A 26 12.99 2.84 -16.89
CA PHE A 26 13.77 1.84 -16.17
C PHE A 26 13.47 1.81 -14.65
N ALA A 27 13.24 2.97 -14.05
CA ALA A 27 12.93 3.08 -12.62
C ALA A 27 11.51 2.56 -12.35
N PHE A 28 10.57 2.88 -13.21
CA PHE A 28 9.22 2.36 -13.12
C PHE A 28 9.20 0.83 -13.30
N ASP A 29 9.89 0.31 -14.31
CA ASP A 29 9.95 -1.13 -14.58
C ASP A 29 10.61 -1.90 -13.43
N TYR A 30 11.61 -1.31 -12.77
CA TYR A 30 12.23 -1.89 -11.58
C TYR A 30 11.22 -2.04 -10.42
N LEU A 31 10.42 -1.01 -10.17
CA LEU A 31 9.42 -1.03 -9.08
C LEU A 31 8.20 -1.90 -9.42
N GLU A 32 7.82 -1.95 -10.67
CA GLU A 32 6.63 -2.67 -11.16
C GLU A 32 6.90 -4.17 -11.34
N GLY A 33 8.12 -4.51 -11.72
CA GLY A 33 8.48 -5.88 -12.08
C GLY A 33 8.67 -6.80 -10.87
N GLY A 34 8.52 -8.09 -11.12
CA GLY A 34 8.83 -9.17 -10.21
C GLY A 34 10.01 -10.02 -10.67
N CYS A 35 10.37 -10.99 -9.85
CA CYS A 35 11.50 -11.88 -10.10
C CYS A 35 11.11 -13.01 -11.06
N PHE A 36 11.99 -13.34 -12.01
CA PHE A 36 11.83 -14.41 -13.00
C PHE A 36 10.48 -14.35 -13.75
N SER A 37 9.65 -15.38 -13.60
CA SER A 37 8.32 -15.47 -14.21
C SER A 37 7.21 -14.72 -13.45
N GLU A 38 7.58 -13.93 -12.46
CA GLU A 38 6.68 -13.06 -11.67
C GLU A 38 5.55 -13.80 -10.94
N VAL A 39 5.78 -15.06 -10.56
CA VAL A 39 4.76 -15.87 -9.86
C VAL A 39 4.38 -15.21 -8.54
N ASN A 40 5.36 -14.80 -7.72
CA ASN A 40 5.09 -14.18 -6.44
C ASN A 40 4.43 -12.80 -6.59
N LEU A 41 4.82 -12.03 -7.61
CA LEU A 41 4.19 -10.73 -7.90
C LEU A 41 2.68 -10.88 -8.11
N ARG A 42 2.26 -11.86 -8.90
CA ARG A 42 0.83 -12.15 -9.11
C ARG A 42 0.16 -12.65 -7.84
N ARG A 43 0.76 -13.61 -7.15
CA ARG A 43 0.20 -14.19 -5.91
C ARG A 43 0.04 -13.17 -4.81
N ASN A 44 0.94 -12.22 -4.66
CA ASN A 44 0.82 -11.13 -3.69
C ASN A 44 -0.50 -10.37 -3.82
N THR A 45 -0.98 -10.17 -5.03
CA THR A 45 -2.26 -9.50 -5.27
C THR A 45 -3.44 -10.46 -5.15
N GLU A 46 -3.34 -11.65 -5.72
CA GLU A 46 -4.42 -12.64 -5.75
C GLU A 46 -4.76 -13.14 -4.36
N GLU A 47 -3.76 -13.52 -3.56
CA GLU A 47 -3.96 -14.06 -2.21
C GLU A 47 -4.54 -13.02 -1.24
N ILE A 48 -4.13 -11.76 -1.35
CA ILE A 48 -4.74 -10.68 -0.54
C ILE A 48 -6.23 -10.50 -0.91
N ARG A 49 -6.59 -10.63 -2.18
CA ARG A 49 -7.97 -10.52 -2.64
C ARG A 49 -8.87 -11.69 -2.21
N GLU A 50 -8.29 -12.81 -1.84
CA GLU A 50 -9.02 -13.94 -1.27
C GLU A 50 -9.48 -13.68 0.16
N ILE A 51 -8.79 -12.79 0.88
CA ILE A 51 -9.17 -12.39 2.24
C ILE A 51 -10.41 -11.49 2.15
N LYS A 52 -11.50 -11.96 2.71
CA LYS A 52 -12.78 -11.25 2.71
C LYS A 52 -13.11 -10.74 4.10
N LEU A 53 -13.51 -9.48 4.17
CA LEU A 53 -14.01 -8.89 5.41
C LEU A 53 -15.51 -9.11 5.51
N LYS A 54 -15.96 -9.67 6.63
CA LYS A 54 -17.39 -9.83 6.92
C LYS A 54 -17.89 -8.57 7.61
N PRO A 55 -18.76 -7.78 6.96
CA PRO A 55 -19.32 -6.60 7.60
C PRO A 55 -20.35 -6.98 8.68
N TRP A 56 -20.41 -6.17 9.73
CA TRP A 56 -21.42 -6.26 10.76
C TRP A 56 -22.29 -5.01 10.71
N TYR A 57 -23.50 -5.19 10.23
CA TYR A 57 -24.46 -4.08 10.12
C TYR A 57 -25.21 -3.86 11.44
N LEU A 58 -25.76 -2.66 11.61
CA LEU A 58 -26.62 -2.28 12.74
C LEU A 58 -25.97 -2.50 14.12
N LYS A 59 -24.66 -2.37 14.20
CA LYS A 59 -23.92 -2.33 15.45
C LYS A 59 -23.46 -0.92 15.76
N ASP A 60 -23.58 -0.55 17.03
CA ASP A 60 -23.03 0.71 17.52
C ASP A 60 -21.49 0.67 17.39
N PHE A 61 -20.96 1.71 16.75
CA PHE A 61 -19.53 1.86 16.55
C PHE A 61 -19.01 3.08 17.32
N LYS A 62 -18.31 2.83 18.41
CA LYS A 62 -17.73 3.88 19.26
C LYS A 62 -16.28 4.23 18.90
N GLY A 63 -15.80 3.77 17.76
CA GLY A 63 -14.40 3.87 17.35
C GLY A 63 -13.63 2.57 17.60
N ALA A 64 -12.49 2.44 16.94
CA ALA A 64 -11.57 1.32 17.13
C ALA A 64 -10.20 1.84 17.54
N GLU A 65 -9.63 1.25 18.59
CA GLU A 65 -8.23 1.48 18.95
C GLU A 65 -7.36 0.55 18.14
N GLN A 66 -6.43 1.12 17.36
CA GLN A 66 -5.51 0.36 16.53
C GLN A 66 -4.11 0.24 17.14
N LYS A 67 -3.86 0.90 18.27
CA LYS A 67 -2.56 0.85 18.91
C LYS A 67 -2.15 -0.58 19.21
N THR A 68 -0.91 -0.89 18.89
CA THR A 68 -0.34 -2.23 19.01
C THR A 68 1.00 -2.15 19.71
N GLU A 69 1.18 -2.96 20.73
CA GLU A 69 2.48 -3.12 21.39
C GLU A 69 3.26 -4.25 20.73
N LEU A 70 4.48 -3.95 20.32
CA LEU A 70 5.39 -4.91 19.71
C LEU A 70 6.82 -4.67 20.23
N PHE A 71 7.43 -5.71 20.79
CA PHE A 71 8.78 -5.64 21.36
C PHE A 71 8.98 -4.50 22.38
N GLY A 72 7.98 -4.26 23.24
CA GLY A 72 8.03 -3.21 24.25
C GLY A 72 7.86 -1.79 23.73
N GLN A 73 7.52 -1.63 22.48
CA GLN A 73 7.23 -0.34 21.86
C GLN A 73 5.78 -0.29 21.34
N THR A 74 5.11 0.83 21.59
CA THR A 74 3.73 1.05 21.13
C THR A 74 3.72 1.76 19.80
N TYR A 75 2.98 1.22 18.85
CA TYR A 75 2.76 1.76 17.51
C TYR A 75 1.29 2.16 17.36
N ASP A 76 1.01 3.16 16.54
CA ASP A 76 -0.33 3.68 16.31
C ASP A 76 -1.20 2.73 15.47
N SER A 77 -0.60 1.77 14.77
CA SER A 77 -1.32 0.78 13.97
C SER A 77 -0.62 -0.58 13.95
N PRO A 78 -1.35 -1.69 13.69
CA PRO A 78 -0.78 -3.03 13.64
C PRO A 78 -0.11 -3.37 12.30
N PHE A 79 0.04 -2.41 11.41
CA PHE A 79 0.66 -2.61 10.10
C PHE A 79 1.70 -1.53 9.83
N GLY A 80 2.65 -1.84 8.99
CA GLY A 80 3.71 -0.94 8.57
C GLY A 80 4.23 -1.30 7.18
N VAL A 81 5.14 -0.48 6.69
CA VAL A 81 5.79 -0.70 5.39
C VAL A 81 7.16 -1.32 5.63
N SER A 82 7.41 -2.46 5.00
CA SER A 82 8.74 -3.09 5.03
C SER A 82 9.79 -2.25 4.30
N PRO A 83 11.08 -2.41 4.62
CA PRO A 83 12.14 -1.74 3.88
C PRO A 83 12.06 -2.00 2.38
N ILE A 84 12.20 -0.94 1.58
CA ILE A 84 12.20 -0.99 0.13
C ILE A 84 13.57 -0.54 -0.38
N GLY A 85 14.22 -1.37 -1.20
CA GLY A 85 15.50 -1.03 -1.82
C GLY A 85 15.36 0.07 -2.88
N LEU A 86 16.43 0.82 -3.09
CA LEU A 86 16.54 1.82 -4.15
C LEU A 86 15.43 2.88 -4.15
N GLN A 87 14.92 3.25 -3.00
CA GLN A 87 13.87 4.30 -2.88
C GLN A 87 14.28 5.62 -3.53
N GLY A 88 15.57 5.96 -3.55
CA GLY A 88 16.07 7.14 -4.22
C GLY A 88 15.71 7.23 -5.71
N LEU A 89 15.58 6.11 -6.40
CA LEU A 89 15.14 6.09 -7.79
C LEU A 89 13.68 6.53 -7.98
N SER A 90 12.85 6.31 -6.98
CA SER A 90 11.44 6.74 -7.03
C SER A 90 11.26 8.15 -6.47
N LEU A 91 11.95 8.51 -5.40
CA LEU A 91 11.75 9.77 -4.69
C LEU A 91 12.33 10.99 -5.41
N ILE A 92 13.45 10.85 -6.09
CA ILE A 92 14.07 11.96 -6.83
C ILE A 92 13.25 12.41 -8.05
N HIS A 93 12.28 11.61 -8.49
CA HIS A 93 11.41 11.88 -9.65
C HIS A 93 9.98 12.26 -9.26
N ILE A 94 9.69 12.27 -7.97
CA ILE A 94 8.41 12.69 -7.41
C ILE A 94 8.50 14.12 -6.89
#